data_becc932a9ff0a7cd79e62089662c50e1
#
_entry.id   becc932a9ff0a7cd79e62089662c50e1
#
_cell.length_a   1.000
_cell.length_b   1.000
_cell.length_c   1.000
_cell.angle_alpha   90.00
_cell.angle_beta   90.00
_cell.angle_gamma   90.00
#
_symmetry.space_group_name_H-M   'P 1'
#
loop_
_entity.id
_entity.type
_entity.pdbx_description
1 polymer ?
#
loop_
_entity_poly.entity_id
_entity_poly.type
_entity_poly.pdbx_seq_one_letter_code
_entity_poly.pdbx_strand_id
1 'polypeptide(L)'
;MSKLNKKTFFIILLLSSLVSCSTFDSLRFWSNDDDVDPDEPKELLSFNEQRNINIEWDISFNGVNDLGSFKPGFSSENLFFADAEGNLISVQSSTGKENWKKQLNFLSSGVASGFGILVVSDIKGNVIALNQNDGSEIWSTNVKGEVLSTAAIDPKTVVVKTGSGELIGLEKTSGETLWSYRSKLPTLTIRGSSSPVIFDNNVFVTFDNGRLGVFDINSGFLLWDGAISYVSGTSELDNLIDADADPVVDGGLVYTTNYQGKLNIFDIAQKRSVWSYDVSSFFSPVVSRGMIIVSESNSNIKSFSAKSLEESWSNEDYLNRELSNPASFKGNLVFGDFEGYLHVIDPLNGKTIGRKKISKKPIKTLFSRSNSLYAIDEAFNLFSVSI
;
A
#
# COMPACT_ATOMS: atom_id res chain seq x y z
N MET A 1 53.80 -50.07 28.04
CA MET A 1 52.84 -49.77 26.96
C MET A 1 51.45 -49.78 27.58
N SER A 2 50.93 -48.61 28.00
CA SER A 2 49.71 -48.48 28.68
C SER A 2 48.52 -48.38 27.66
N LYS A 3 47.50 -49.19 27.90
CA LYS A 3 46.28 -49.21 27.09
C LYS A 3 45.49 -47.90 27.31
N LEU A 4 45.47 -47.04 26.33
CA LEU A 4 44.61 -45.85 26.31
C LEU A 4 43.13 -46.30 26.23
N ASN A 5 42.33 -45.91 27.17
CA ASN A 5 40.98 -46.39 27.39
C ASN A 5 40.06 -45.80 26.32
N LYS A 6 39.30 -46.63 25.60
CA LYS A 6 38.38 -46.23 24.49
C LYS A 6 37.36 -45.11 24.87
N LYS A 7 37.10 -44.98 26.15
CA LYS A 7 36.21 -43.91 26.70
C LYS A 7 36.84 -42.51 26.66
N THR A 8 38.17 -42.43 26.78
CA THR A 8 38.91 -41.16 26.75
C THR A 8 39.03 -40.64 25.31
N PHE A 9 39.10 -41.55 24.33
CA PHE A 9 39.11 -41.18 22.91
C PHE A 9 37.76 -40.62 22.43
N PHE A 10 36.65 -41.15 22.99
CA PHE A 10 35.31 -40.66 22.64
C PHE A 10 34.99 -39.29 23.27
N ILE A 11 35.55 -38.98 24.45
CA ILE A 11 35.38 -37.69 25.10
C ILE A 11 36.21 -36.60 24.42
N ILE A 12 37.39 -36.93 23.89
CA ILE A 12 38.21 -35.97 23.13
C ILE A 12 37.58 -35.67 21.76
N LEU A 13 36.89 -36.64 21.13
CA LEU A 13 36.17 -36.43 19.88
C LEU A 13 34.85 -35.61 20.04
N LEU A 14 34.25 -35.66 21.22
CA LEU A 14 33.02 -34.89 21.53
C LEU A 14 33.31 -33.43 21.95
N LEU A 15 34.52 -33.14 22.44
CA LEU A 15 34.94 -31.79 22.82
C LEU A 15 35.46 -30.96 21.62
N SER A 16 35.78 -31.60 20.48
CA SER A 16 36.21 -30.91 19.25
C SER A 16 35.01 -30.41 18.40
N SER A 17 33.77 -30.77 18.73
CA SER A 17 32.56 -30.35 17.98
C SER A 17 31.83 -29.15 18.57
N LEU A 18 32.34 -28.51 19.63
CA LEU A 18 31.72 -27.35 20.29
C LEU A 18 32.48 -26.02 20.10
N VAL A 19 33.52 -26.00 19.25
CA VAL A 19 34.23 -24.77 18.91
C VAL A 19 34.14 -24.55 17.39
N SER A 20 32.96 -24.30 16.87
CA SER A 20 32.77 -23.88 15.49
C SER A 20 31.54 -23.04 15.34
N CYS A 21 31.54 -21.85 15.89
CA CYS A 21 30.61 -20.80 15.56
C CYS A 21 31.12 -19.38 15.87
N SER A 22 32.39 -19.08 15.60
CA SER A 22 32.86 -17.69 15.66
C SER A 22 34.16 -17.36 14.95
N THR A 23 34.68 -18.25 14.06
CA THR A 23 35.94 -17.98 13.35
C THR A 23 35.85 -18.19 11.84
N PHE A 24 34.65 -18.07 11.23
CA PHE A 24 34.53 -18.09 9.78
C PHE A 24 34.56 -16.71 9.14
N ASP A 25 34.51 -15.63 9.92
CA ASP A 25 34.57 -14.25 9.38
C ASP A 25 35.98 -13.81 8.95
N SER A 26 37.03 -14.60 9.27
CA SER A 26 38.43 -14.24 8.90
C SER A 26 38.99 -14.96 7.67
N LEU A 27 38.17 -15.75 6.97
CA LEU A 27 38.57 -16.41 5.72
C LEU A 27 37.95 -15.79 4.44
N ARG A 28 37.33 -14.62 4.55
CA ARG A 28 36.85 -13.81 3.40
C ARG A 28 37.98 -13.04 2.70
N PHE A 29 39.20 -13.53 2.69
CA PHE A 29 40.32 -12.86 2.02
C PHE A 29 40.43 -13.14 0.50
N TRP A 30 39.47 -13.88 -0.07
CA TRP A 30 39.51 -14.22 -1.51
C TRP A 30 38.10 -14.21 -2.14
N SER A 31 37.18 -13.36 -1.70
CA SER A 31 36.06 -12.98 -2.55
C SER A 31 36.50 -11.78 -3.39
N ASN A 32 36.52 -11.95 -4.70
CA ASN A 32 36.61 -10.80 -5.60
C ASN A 32 35.52 -9.79 -5.22
N ASP A 33 35.84 -8.50 -5.21
CA ASP A 33 34.93 -7.38 -4.94
C ASP A 33 33.74 -7.24 -5.93
N ASP A 34 33.49 -8.28 -6.75
CA ASP A 34 32.46 -8.29 -7.79
C ASP A 34 31.22 -9.14 -7.48
N ASP A 35 31.17 -9.84 -6.34
CA ASP A 35 29.96 -10.56 -5.90
C ASP A 35 29.10 -9.69 -4.97
N VAL A 36 28.63 -8.56 -5.46
CA VAL A 36 27.55 -7.80 -4.80
C VAL A 36 26.27 -8.62 -4.97
N ASP A 37 25.68 -9.03 -3.85
CA ASP A 37 24.38 -9.69 -3.87
C ASP A 37 23.38 -8.77 -4.58
N PRO A 38 22.77 -9.17 -5.71
CA PRO A 38 21.86 -8.31 -6.46
C PRO A 38 20.61 -7.92 -5.64
N ASP A 39 20.31 -8.66 -4.57
CA ASP A 39 19.17 -8.42 -3.68
C ASP A 39 19.55 -7.59 -2.43
N GLU A 40 20.83 -7.23 -2.26
CA GLU A 40 21.25 -6.40 -1.14
C GLU A 40 20.71 -4.97 -1.26
N PRO A 41 20.11 -4.41 -0.19
CA PRO A 41 19.63 -3.03 -0.18
C PRO A 41 20.77 -2.05 -0.38
N LYS A 42 20.61 -1.10 -1.32
CA LYS A 42 21.60 -0.05 -1.51
C LYS A 42 21.83 0.77 -0.25
N GLU A 43 23.09 1.10 0.01
CA GLU A 43 23.47 2.02 1.07
C GLU A 43 22.92 3.43 0.79
N LEU A 44 22.48 4.10 1.85
CA LEU A 44 21.94 5.46 1.74
C LEU A 44 23.05 6.48 1.47
N LEU A 45 23.02 7.10 0.31
CA LEU A 45 23.98 8.12 -0.09
C LEU A 45 23.80 9.41 0.73
N SER A 46 24.89 10.16 0.93
CA SER A 46 24.85 11.51 1.46
C SER A 46 24.27 12.48 0.42
N PHE A 47 23.57 13.51 0.88
CA PHE A 47 22.93 14.51 0.02
C PHE A 47 22.96 15.89 0.70
N ASN A 48 22.62 16.94 -0.06
CA ASN A 48 22.48 18.29 0.50
C ASN A 48 21.05 18.47 1.03
N GLU A 49 20.90 18.53 2.34
CA GLU A 49 19.60 18.66 2.99
C GLU A 49 18.96 20.04 2.73
N GLN A 50 17.75 20.03 2.18
CA GLN A 50 16.96 21.23 1.87
C GLN A 50 15.59 21.20 2.56
N ARG A 51 15.17 20.06 3.07
CA ARG A 51 13.90 19.84 3.75
C ARG A 51 14.13 19.13 5.07
N ASN A 52 13.61 19.70 6.13
CA ASN A 52 13.67 19.11 7.46
C ASN A 52 12.33 18.45 7.79
N ILE A 53 12.39 17.21 8.26
CA ILE A 53 11.22 16.41 8.61
C ILE A 53 11.03 16.47 10.12
N ASN A 54 9.82 16.81 10.59
CA ASN A 54 9.48 16.82 12.01
C ASN A 54 8.29 15.89 12.30
N ILE A 55 8.36 15.13 13.39
CA ILE A 55 7.21 14.42 13.93
C ILE A 55 6.44 15.43 14.79
N GLU A 56 5.19 15.66 14.42
CA GLU A 56 4.28 16.55 15.15
C GLU A 56 3.60 15.82 16.31
N TRP A 57 3.17 14.58 16.05
CA TRP A 57 2.64 13.66 17.05
C TRP A 57 2.67 12.22 16.51
N ASP A 58 2.58 11.25 17.41
CA ASP A 58 2.49 9.84 17.08
C ASP A 58 1.51 9.08 18.00
N ILE A 59 1.02 7.94 17.49
CA ILE A 59 0.14 7.01 18.23
C ILE A 59 0.61 5.59 17.92
N SER A 60 0.77 4.79 18.98
CA SER A 60 1.18 3.39 18.86
C SER A 60 0.05 2.43 19.19
N PHE A 61 -0.19 1.45 18.30
CA PHE A 61 -1.12 0.35 18.53
C PHE A 61 -0.41 -0.94 18.91
N ASN A 62 0.87 -1.10 18.53
CA ASN A 62 1.67 -2.31 18.70
C ASN A 62 1.04 -3.56 18.06
N GLY A 63 0.34 -3.37 16.93
CA GLY A 63 -0.29 -4.44 16.17
C GLY A 63 0.67 -5.11 15.18
N VAL A 64 0.20 -6.18 14.55
CA VAL A 64 0.84 -6.84 13.40
C VAL A 64 -0.18 -6.90 12.27
N ASN A 65 0.21 -6.54 11.06
CA ASN A 65 -0.66 -6.63 9.88
C ASN A 65 -0.10 -7.62 8.86
N ASP A 66 -0.81 -8.70 8.67
CA ASP A 66 -0.52 -9.68 7.62
C ASP A 66 -1.56 -9.66 6.48
N LEU A 67 -2.66 -8.89 6.63
CA LEU A 67 -3.79 -8.91 5.69
C LEU A 67 -4.43 -7.52 5.54
N GLY A 68 -4.78 -7.15 4.31
CA GLY A 68 -5.60 -6.00 3.98
C GLY A 68 -4.86 -4.65 3.94
N SER A 69 -5.55 -3.64 3.43
CA SER A 69 -5.06 -2.27 3.33
C SER A 69 -5.66 -1.42 4.45
N PHE A 70 -4.83 -1.04 5.42
CA PHE A 70 -5.24 -0.26 6.59
C PHE A 70 -4.98 1.24 6.41
N LYS A 71 -5.63 1.82 5.39
CA LYS A 71 -5.63 3.27 5.20
C LYS A 71 -6.54 3.93 6.24
N PRO A 72 -6.16 5.09 6.80
CA PRO A 72 -7.04 5.84 7.69
C PRO A 72 -8.11 6.61 6.91
N GLY A 73 -9.24 6.85 7.59
CA GLY A 73 -10.29 7.75 7.14
C GLY A 73 -10.08 9.17 7.66
N PHE A 74 -10.66 10.15 6.98
CA PHE A 74 -10.56 11.56 7.35
C PHE A 74 -11.91 12.26 7.27
N SER A 75 -12.16 13.13 8.23
CA SER A 75 -13.13 14.23 8.10
C SER A 75 -12.37 15.58 8.02
N SER A 76 -13.08 16.70 8.15
CA SER A 76 -12.43 18.03 8.11
C SER A 76 -11.34 18.20 9.18
N GLU A 77 -11.58 17.71 10.40
CA GLU A 77 -10.71 17.93 11.57
C GLU A 77 -10.21 16.63 12.22
N ASN A 78 -10.79 15.48 11.87
CA ASN A 78 -10.51 14.22 12.52
C ASN A 78 -9.86 13.22 11.56
N LEU A 79 -8.99 12.42 12.13
CA LEU A 79 -8.43 11.23 11.53
C LEU A 79 -9.01 10.02 12.28
N PHE A 80 -9.38 8.99 11.52
CA PHE A 80 -9.90 7.72 12.02
C PHE A 80 -8.95 6.62 11.61
N PHE A 81 -8.42 5.88 12.56
CA PHE A 81 -7.45 4.84 12.29
C PHE A 81 -7.81 3.55 13.04
N ALA A 82 -7.62 2.42 12.38
CA ALA A 82 -7.85 1.11 12.96
C ALA A 82 -6.67 0.18 12.65
N ASP A 83 -6.43 -0.76 13.56
CA ASP A 83 -5.53 -1.89 13.35
C ASP A 83 -6.31 -3.18 13.04
N ALA A 84 -5.57 -4.25 12.71
CA ALA A 84 -6.15 -5.55 12.43
C ALA A 84 -6.82 -6.22 13.65
N GLU A 85 -6.42 -5.86 14.87
CA GLU A 85 -7.02 -6.37 16.11
C GLU A 85 -8.37 -5.72 16.43
N GLY A 86 -8.77 -4.71 15.63
CA GLY A 86 -10.05 -4.01 15.77
C GLY A 86 -10.01 -2.82 16.72
N ASN A 87 -8.82 -2.35 17.11
CA ASN A 87 -8.70 -1.08 17.80
C ASN A 87 -9.00 0.05 16.80
N LEU A 88 -10.12 0.73 16.99
CA LEU A 88 -10.52 1.89 16.19
C LEU A 88 -10.47 3.15 17.05
N ILE A 89 -9.81 4.17 16.55
CA ILE A 89 -9.63 5.45 17.24
C ILE A 89 -10.04 6.63 16.33
N SER A 90 -10.63 7.64 16.95
CA SER A 90 -10.80 8.97 16.37
C SER A 90 -9.89 9.95 17.09
N VAL A 91 -9.07 10.66 16.34
CA VAL A 91 -8.19 11.69 16.87
C VAL A 91 -8.37 13.00 16.10
N GLN A 92 -8.06 14.09 16.76
CA GLN A 92 -7.93 15.39 16.11
C GLN A 92 -6.69 15.36 15.21
N SER A 93 -6.87 15.58 13.92
CA SER A 93 -5.81 15.40 12.91
C SER A 93 -4.58 16.32 13.13
N SER A 94 -4.79 17.51 13.71
CA SER A 94 -3.72 18.48 13.96
C SER A 94 -2.89 18.20 15.20
N THR A 95 -3.41 17.48 16.21
CA THR A 95 -2.76 17.32 17.52
C THR A 95 -2.59 15.87 17.97
N GLY A 96 -3.21 14.90 17.28
CA GLY A 96 -3.27 13.51 17.72
C GLY A 96 -4.11 13.26 18.96
N LYS A 97 -4.79 14.30 19.50
CA LYS A 97 -5.62 14.16 20.69
C LYS A 97 -6.80 13.23 20.42
N GLU A 98 -6.95 12.21 21.27
CA GLU A 98 -8.07 11.27 21.19
C GLU A 98 -9.41 11.97 21.42
N ASN A 99 -10.38 11.72 20.51
CA ASN A 99 -11.77 12.09 20.67
C ASN A 99 -12.56 10.95 21.30
N TRP A 100 -12.39 9.75 20.71
CA TRP A 100 -12.99 8.50 21.19
C TRP A 100 -12.23 7.29 20.68
N LYS A 101 -12.39 6.16 21.38
CA LYS A 101 -11.83 4.86 21.02
C LYS A 101 -12.88 3.79 21.13
N LYS A 102 -12.83 2.80 20.22
CA LYS A 102 -13.73 1.64 20.20
C LYS A 102 -12.96 0.37 19.90
N GLN A 103 -13.35 -0.72 20.56
CA GLN A 103 -12.90 -2.07 20.26
C GLN A 103 -13.94 -2.75 19.39
N LEU A 104 -13.52 -3.21 18.22
CA LEU A 104 -14.28 -4.06 17.30
C LEU A 104 -13.70 -5.49 17.30
N ASN A 105 -14.28 -6.38 16.50
CA ASN A 105 -13.64 -7.66 16.16
C ASN A 105 -12.45 -7.40 15.20
N PHE A 106 -11.70 -8.49 14.91
CA PHE A 106 -10.60 -8.43 13.93
C PHE A 106 -11.07 -7.83 12.61
N LEU A 107 -10.35 -6.80 12.16
CA LEU A 107 -10.59 -6.10 10.90
C LEU A 107 -9.64 -6.59 9.80
N SER A 108 -10.06 -6.45 8.56
CA SER A 108 -9.29 -6.76 7.35
C SER A 108 -9.16 -5.59 6.39
N SER A 109 -9.79 -4.48 6.68
CA SER A 109 -9.69 -3.26 5.88
C SER A 109 -9.42 -2.03 6.73
N GLY A 110 -8.87 -0.99 6.12
CA GLY A 110 -8.75 0.33 6.72
C GLY A 110 -10.12 1.01 6.90
N VAL A 111 -10.07 2.25 7.36
CA VAL A 111 -11.26 3.04 7.68
C VAL A 111 -11.63 3.91 6.50
N ALA A 112 -12.75 3.65 5.84
CA ALA A 112 -13.38 4.61 4.97
C ALA A 112 -14.12 5.65 5.80
N SER A 113 -14.10 6.91 5.38
CA SER A 113 -14.77 8.00 6.06
C SER A 113 -15.42 8.95 5.05
N GLY A 114 -16.69 9.24 5.24
CA GLY A 114 -17.42 10.15 4.38
C GLY A 114 -18.89 10.35 4.81
N PHE A 115 -19.43 11.51 4.53
CA PHE A 115 -20.86 11.82 4.70
C PHE A 115 -21.45 11.42 6.07
N GLY A 116 -20.67 11.61 7.14
CA GLY A 116 -21.10 11.40 8.53
C GLY A 116 -20.90 9.97 9.05
N ILE A 117 -20.42 9.04 8.24
CA ILE A 117 -20.18 7.65 8.64
C ILE A 117 -18.72 7.24 8.47
N LEU A 118 -18.33 6.21 9.21
CA LEU A 118 -17.14 5.41 8.98
C LEU A 118 -17.58 4.03 8.50
N VAL A 119 -16.77 3.41 7.65
CA VAL A 119 -16.98 2.02 7.22
C VAL A 119 -15.70 1.25 7.40
N VAL A 120 -15.79 0.10 8.06
CA VAL A 120 -14.72 -0.89 8.23
C VAL A 120 -15.25 -2.27 7.85
N SER A 121 -14.35 -3.21 7.57
CA SER A 121 -14.75 -4.56 7.18
C SER A 121 -13.86 -5.62 7.83
N ASP A 122 -14.37 -6.85 7.91
CA ASP A 122 -13.64 -8.01 8.42
C ASP A 122 -13.48 -9.11 7.37
N ILE A 123 -12.63 -10.11 7.66
CA ILE A 123 -12.37 -11.26 6.79
C ILE A 123 -13.58 -12.16 6.61
N LYS A 124 -14.61 -12.07 7.46
CA LYS A 124 -15.85 -12.83 7.36
C LYS A 124 -16.88 -12.16 6.44
N GLY A 125 -16.50 -11.00 5.89
CA GLY A 125 -17.36 -10.22 5.01
C GLY A 125 -18.38 -9.35 5.73
N ASN A 126 -18.22 -9.06 7.02
CA ASN A 126 -19.04 -8.08 7.68
C ASN A 126 -18.53 -6.69 7.32
N VAL A 127 -19.38 -5.89 6.72
CA VAL A 127 -19.19 -4.46 6.46
C VAL A 127 -19.96 -3.71 7.53
N ILE A 128 -19.27 -2.90 8.31
CA ILE A 128 -19.80 -2.23 9.50
C ILE A 128 -19.74 -0.73 9.30
N ALA A 129 -20.89 -0.06 9.37
CA ALA A 129 -20.96 1.39 9.36
C ALA A 129 -21.10 1.92 10.79
N LEU A 130 -20.32 2.94 11.10
CA LEU A 130 -20.27 3.59 12.40
C LEU A 130 -20.48 5.10 12.25
N ASN A 131 -21.01 5.71 13.28
CA ASN A 131 -21.14 7.17 13.37
C ASN A 131 -19.76 7.80 13.59
N GLN A 132 -19.41 8.81 12.80
CA GLN A 132 -18.10 9.50 12.92
C GLN A 132 -17.89 10.19 14.27
N ASN A 133 -18.96 10.64 14.96
CA ASN A 133 -18.84 11.45 16.16
C ASN A 133 -18.49 10.64 17.41
N ASP A 134 -19.01 9.41 17.51
CA ASP A 134 -18.94 8.60 18.72
C ASP A 134 -18.58 7.12 18.49
N GLY A 135 -18.42 6.71 17.23
CA GLY A 135 -18.13 5.32 16.86
C GLY A 135 -19.29 4.35 17.13
N SER A 136 -20.53 4.81 17.39
CA SER A 136 -21.68 3.93 17.56
C SER A 136 -22.01 3.24 16.24
N GLU A 137 -22.40 1.95 16.30
CA GLU A 137 -22.78 1.20 15.11
C GLU A 137 -24.11 1.68 14.56
N ILE A 138 -24.16 1.93 13.24
CA ILE A 138 -25.37 2.31 12.51
C ILE A 138 -25.99 1.07 11.89
N TRP A 139 -25.21 0.29 11.18
CA TRP A 139 -25.62 -0.99 10.58
C TRP A 139 -24.41 -1.92 10.39
N SER A 140 -24.70 -3.21 10.21
CA SER A 140 -23.74 -4.22 9.81
C SER A 140 -24.37 -5.16 8.80
N THR A 141 -23.69 -5.38 7.66
CA THR A 141 -24.15 -6.21 6.56
C THR A 141 -23.08 -7.23 6.19
N ASN A 142 -23.45 -8.51 6.07
CA ASN A 142 -22.54 -9.54 5.60
C ASN A 142 -22.63 -9.70 4.08
N VAL A 143 -21.54 -9.40 3.36
CA VAL A 143 -21.44 -9.47 1.89
C VAL A 143 -20.99 -10.83 1.37
N LYS A 144 -20.88 -11.85 2.25
CA LYS A 144 -20.53 -13.24 1.91
C LYS A 144 -19.20 -13.43 1.19
N GLY A 145 -18.24 -12.56 1.44
CA GLY A 145 -16.89 -12.60 0.87
C GLY A 145 -15.93 -11.75 1.69
N GLU A 146 -14.66 -12.13 1.74
CA GLU A 146 -13.64 -11.32 2.41
C GLU A 146 -13.58 -9.91 1.79
N VAL A 147 -13.50 -8.87 2.62
CA VAL A 147 -13.29 -7.49 2.18
C VAL A 147 -11.94 -7.03 2.71
N LEU A 148 -10.94 -6.94 1.83
CA LEU A 148 -9.56 -6.61 2.18
C LEU A 148 -9.19 -5.17 1.83
N SER A 149 -10.02 -4.50 1.02
CA SER A 149 -9.81 -3.12 0.60
C SER A 149 -10.70 -2.14 1.36
N THR A 150 -10.24 -0.90 1.44
CA THR A 150 -11.03 0.18 2.03
C THR A 150 -12.26 0.47 1.15
N ALA A 151 -13.44 0.63 1.77
CA ALA A 151 -14.67 0.99 1.05
C ALA A 151 -14.58 2.39 0.44
N ALA A 152 -15.35 2.65 -0.61
CA ALA A 152 -15.59 4.00 -1.10
C ALA A 152 -17.00 4.46 -0.71
N ILE A 153 -17.14 5.73 -0.31
CA ILE A 153 -18.41 6.26 0.21
C ILE A 153 -18.83 7.48 -0.60
N ASP A 154 -20.09 7.48 -1.04
CA ASP A 154 -20.76 8.63 -1.62
C ASP A 154 -22.00 9.04 -0.78
N PRO A 155 -22.73 10.12 -1.10
CA PRO A 155 -23.89 10.52 -0.31
C PRO A 155 -24.98 9.46 -0.11
N LYS A 156 -25.09 8.48 -1.01
CA LYS A 156 -26.14 7.45 -0.98
C LYS A 156 -25.62 6.02 -0.89
N THR A 157 -24.40 5.75 -1.38
CA THR A 157 -23.90 4.41 -1.62
C THR A 157 -22.54 4.20 -0.93
N VAL A 158 -22.38 3.04 -0.31
CA VAL A 158 -21.11 2.51 0.13
C VAL A 158 -20.71 1.41 -0.85
N VAL A 159 -19.54 1.51 -1.47
CA VAL A 159 -19.04 0.52 -2.42
C VAL A 159 -17.92 -0.27 -1.79
N VAL A 160 -18.03 -1.59 -1.81
CA VAL A 160 -17.02 -2.53 -1.33
C VAL A 160 -16.64 -3.52 -2.42
N LYS A 161 -15.38 -3.96 -2.42
CA LYS A 161 -14.88 -5.04 -3.28
C LYS A 161 -14.49 -6.23 -2.40
N THR A 162 -14.94 -7.42 -2.78
CA THR A 162 -14.54 -8.67 -2.11
C THR A 162 -13.32 -9.28 -2.78
N GLY A 163 -12.56 -10.07 -2.04
CA GLY A 163 -11.44 -10.85 -2.58
C GLY A 163 -11.85 -11.88 -3.64
N SER A 164 -13.15 -12.20 -3.77
CA SER A 164 -13.68 -13.05 -4.84
C SER A 164 -14.05 -12.27 -6.11
N GLY A 165 -13.70 -10.98 -6.20
CA GLY A 165 -13.94 -10.12 -7.38
C GLY A 165 -15.40 -9.64 -7.49
N GLU A 166 -16.16 -9.63 -6.41
CA GLU A 166 -17.49 -9.03 -6.39
C GLU A 166 -17.42 -7.58 -5.93
N LEU A 167 -18.02 -6.68 -6.70
CA LEU A 167 -18.22 -5.28 -6.37
C LEU A 167 -19.67 -5.08 -5.94
N ILE A 168 -19.88 -4.49 -4.76
CA ILE A 168 -21.19 -4.41 -4.13
C ILE A 168 -21.46 -2.97 -3.73
N GLY A 169 -22.59 -2.42 -4.14
CA GLY A 169 -23.13 -1.16 -3.65
C GLY A 169 -24.16 -1.39 -2.55
N LEU A 170 -23.91 -0.82 -1.38
CA LEU A 170 -24.79 -0.87 -0.23
C LEU A 170 -25.42 0.51 -0.02
N GLU A 171 -26.67 0.54 0.40
CA GLU A 171 -27.35 1.78 0.81
C GLU A 171 -26.68 2.34 2.08
N LYS A 172 -26.28 3.61 2.03
CA LYS A 172 -25.44 4.22 3.07
C LYS A 172 -26.08 4.24 4.45
N THR A 173 -27.41 4.38 4.54
CA THR A 173 -28.11 4.56 5.83
C THR A 173 -28.60 3.25 6.43
N SER A 174 -28.82 2.22 5.62
CA SER A 174 -29.36 0.92 6.07
C SER A 174 -28.40 -0.26 5.89
N GLY A 175 -27.42 -0.15 5.00
CA GLY A 175 -26.55 -1.25 4.61
C GLY A 175 -27.23 -2.28 3.69
N GLU A 176 -28.43 -2.02 3.18
CA GLU A 176 -29.09 -2.90 2.22
C GLU A 176 -28.34 -2.92 0.89
N THR A 177 -28.27 -4.10 0.27
CA THR A 177 -27.61 -4.23 -1.04
C THR A 177 -28.47 -3.59 -2.12
N LEU A 178 -27.93 -2.56 -2.78
CA LEU A 178 -28.57 -1.90 -3.92
C LEU A 178 -28.30 -2.64 -5.23
N TRP A 179 -27.06 -3.04 -5.43
CA TRP A 179 -26.60 -3.75 -6.62
C TRP A 179 -25.33 -4.55 -6.33
N SER A 180 -25.05 -5.53 -7.19
CA SER A 180 -23.76 -6.22 -7.19
C SER A 180 -23.33 -6.55 -8.62
N TYR A 181 -22.01 -6.60 -8.82
CA TYR A 181 -21.35 -7.01 -10.05
C TYR A 181 -20.28 -8.03 -9.72
N ARG A 182 -20.20 -9.14 -10.47
CA ARG A 182 -19.15 -10.15 -10.29
C ARG A 182 -18.22 -10.19 -11.47
N SER A 183 -16.95 -9.91 -11.24
CA SER A 183 -15.87 -10.10 -12.20
C SER A 183 -15.52 -11.58 -12.32
N LYS A 184 -15.16 -12.03 -13.52
CA LYS A 184 -14.55 -13.35 -13.71
C LYS A 184 -13.09 -13.27 -13.30
N LEU A 185 -12.72 -13.97 -12.25
CA LEU A 185 -11.33 -14.07 -11.81
C LEU A 185 -10.63 -15.24 -12.51
N PRO A 186 -9.29 -15.17 -12.70
CA PRO A 186 -8.49 -16.33 -13.08
C PRO A 186 -8.50 -17.39 -11.97
N THR A 187 -8.09 -18.63 -12.31
CA THR A 187 -8.07 -19.77 -11.37
C THR A 187 -7.10 -19.53 -10.22
N LEU A 188 -6.03 -18.82 -10.45
CA LEU A 188 -5.03 -18.43 -9.45
C LEU A 188 -4.94 -16.91 -9.41
N THR A 189 -5.16 -16.32 -8.24
CA THR A 189 -5.01 -14.90 -7.96
C THR A 189 -4.14 -14.71 -6.74
N ILE A 190 -3.34 -13.67 -6.71
CA ILE A 190 -2.79 -13.15 -5.46
C ILE A 190 -3.96 -12.44 -4.76
N ARG A 191 -4.02 -12.51 -3.43
CA ARG A 191 -5.07 -11.81 -2.66
C ARG A 191 -4.88 -10.31 -2.83
N GLY A 192 -5.49 -9.75 -3.87
CA GLY A 192 -5.45 -8.35 -4.21
C GLY A 192 -6.41 -7.51 -3.37
N SER A 193 -6.01 -6.28 -3.07
CA SER A 193 -6.76 -5.41 -2.18
C SER A 193 -6.95 -3.98 -2.71
N SER A 194 -6.94 -3.78 -4.04
CA SER A 194 -7.23 -2.45 -4.59
C SER A 194 -8.60 -1.95 -4.16
N SER A 195 -8.63 -0.71 -3.68
CA SER A 195 -9.87 -0.07 -3.23
C SER A 195 -10.65 0.53 -4.40
N PRO A 196 -11.99 0.48 -4.41
CA PRO A 196 -12.78 1.24 -5.37
C PRO A 196 -12.57 2.74 -5.16
N VAL A 197 -12.54 3.49 -6.25
CA VAL A 197 -12.40 4.95 -6.26
C VAL A 197 -13.64 5.57 -6.91
N ILE A 198 -14.28 6.52 -6.23
CA ILE A 198 -15.46 7.22 -6.74
C ILE A 198 -15.02 8.58 -7.30
N PHE A 199 -15.40 8.85 -8.54
CA PHE A 199 -15.22 10.14 -9.18
C PHE A 199 -16.37 10.39 -10.17
N ASP A 200 -17.01 11.55 -10.10
CA ASP A 200 -18.07 12.02 -10.99
C ASP A 200 -19.18 10.96 -11.23
N ASN A 201 -19.78 10.46 -10.15
CA ASN A 201 -20.79 9.41 -10.14
C ASN A 201 -20.36 8.06 -10.73
N ASN A 202 -19.09 7.87 -11.01
CA ASN A 202 -18.53 6.60 -11.47
C ASN A 202 -17.67 5.95 -10.40
N VAL A 203 -17.66 4.62 -10.41
CA VAL A 203 -16.78 3.79 -9.58
C VAL A 203 -15.72 3.18 -10.46
N PHE A 204 -14.46 3.47 -10.17
CA PHE A 204 -13.28 2.93 -10.84
C PHE A 204 -12.69 1.82 -9.98
N VAL A 205 -12.49 0.64 -10.55
CA VAL A 205 -11.99 -0.53 -9.82
C VAL A 205 -11.04 -1.34 -10.69
N THR A 206 -9.90 -1.73 -10.15
CA THR A 206 -9.02 -2.73 -10.75
C THR A 206 -9.36 -4.11 -10.22
N PHE A 207 -9.34 -5.12 -11.07
CA PHE A 207 -9.62 -6.51 -10.74
C PHE A 207 -8.44 -7.41 -11.06
N ASP A 208 -8.30 -8.50 -10.31
CA ASP A 208 -7.20 -9.47 -10.44
C ASP A 208 -7.23 -10.26 -11.77
N ASN A 209 -8.24 -10.00 -12.61
CA ASN A 209 -8.26 -10.47 -14.01
C ASN A 209 -7.52 -9.52 -14.96
N GLY A 210 -6.79 -8.52 -14.45
CA GLY A 210 -6.03 -7.56 -15.25
C GLY A 210 -6.90 -6.53 -15.97
N ARG A 211 -8.04 -6.15 -15.41
CA ARG A 211 -8.94 -5.15 -16.02
C ARG A 211 -9.29 -4.03 -15.04
N LEU A 212 -9.33 -2.82 -15.57
CA LEU A 212 -10.00 -1.68 -14.97
C LEU A 212 -11.47 -1.74 -15.39
N GLY A 213 -12.39 -1.74 -14.43
CA GLY A 213 -13.83 -1.58 -14.67
C GLY A 213 -14.28 -0.20 -14.21
N VAL A 214 -15.21 0.39 -14.97
CA VAL A 214 -15.85 1.68 -14.61
C VAL A 214 -17.35 1.49 -14.61
N PHE A 215 -17.98 1.79 -13.47
CA PHE A 215 -19.38 1.50 -13.18
C PHE A 215 -20.15 2.76 -12.83
N ASP A 216 -21.42 2.80 -13.19
CA ASP A 216 -22.35 3.79 -12.63
C ASP A 216 -22.62 3.48 -11.16
N ILE A 217 -22.45 4.45 -10.28
CA ILE A 217 -22.54 4.25 -8.83
C ILE A 217 -23.95 3.91 -8.34
N ASN A 218 -24.99 4.38 -9.04
CA ASN A 218 -26.37 4.18 -8.62
C ASN A 218 -26.94 2.81 -9.02
N SER A 219 -26.52 2.32 -10.19
CA SER A 219 -27.08 1.10 -10.76
C SER A 219 -26.11 -0.10 -10.73
N GLY A 220 -24.80 0.14 -10.54
CA GLY A 220 -23.77 -0.90 -10.65
C GLY A 220 -23.54 -1.39 -12.10
N PHE A 221 -24.12 -0.73 -13.12
CA PHE A 221 -23.88 -1.12 -14.50
C PHE A 221 -22.45 -0.79 -14.92
N LEU A 222 -21.79 -1.76 -15.58
CA LEU A 222 -20.51 -1.57 -16.21
C LEU A 222 -20.67 -0.61 -17.40
N LEU A 223 -20.07 0.57 -17.30
CA LEU A 223 -20.11 1.58 -18.35
C LEU A 223 -19.06 1.30 -19.44
N TRP A 224 -17.88 0.90 -19.03
CA TRP A 224 -16.78 0.44 -19.87
C TRP A 224 -15.72 -0.25 -19.03
N ASP A 225 -14.83 -0.99 -19.69
CA ASP A 225 -13.68 -1.60 -19.07
C ASP A 225 -12.46 -1.54 -20.00
N GLY A 226 -11.26 -1.66 -19.41
CA GLY A 226 -10.00 -1.63 -20.14
C GLY A 226 -9.00 -2.64 -19.59
N ALA A 227 -8.19 -3.25 -20.46
CA ALA A 227 -7.12 -4.12 -20.02
C ALA A 227 -5.98 -3.29 -19.42
N ILE A 228 -5.53 -3.66 -18.21
CA ILE A 228 -4.36 -3.09 -17.54
C ILE A 228 -3.15 -4.01 -17.66
N SER A 229 -3.39 -5.31 -17.88
CA SER A 229 -2.37 -6.30 -18.16
C SER A 229 -2.91 -7.35 -19.11
N TYR A 230 -2.02 -8.02 -19.82
CA TYR A 230 -2.34 -9.16 -20.68
C TYR A 230 -1.57 -10.37 -20.19
N VAL A 231 -2.27 -11.46 -20.02
CA VAL A 231 -1.68 -12.78 -19.78
C VAL A 231 -0.79 -13.13 -20.97
N SER A 232 0.51 -13.24 -20.77
CA SER A 232 1.48 -13.50 -21.84
C SER A 232 2.37 -14.72 -21.60
N GLY A 233 2.27 -15.35 -20.43
CA GLY A 233 3.09 -16.50 -20.04
C GLY A 233 2.49 -17.85 -20.44
N THR A 234 3.34 -18.87 -20.48
CA THR A 234 2.95 -20.27 -20.74
C THR A 234 2.62 -21.04 -19.47
N SER A 235 3.01 -20.55 -18.29
CA SER A 235 2.69 -21.14 -16.99
C SER A 235 1.63 -20.32 -16.25
N GLU A 236 0.92 -20.95 -15.30
CA GLU A 236 -0.06 -20.25 -14.46
C GLU A 236 0.62 -19.18 -13.58
N LEU A 237 1.90 -19.38 -13.21
CA LEU A 237 2.68 -18.41 -12.42
C LEU A 237 3.06 -17.17 -13.26
N ASP A 238 3.39 -17.35 -14.53
CA ASP A 238 3.67 -16.23 -15.45
C ASP A 238 2.42 -15.40 -15.75
N ASN A 239 1.26 -15.95 -15.46
CA ASN A 239 -0.05 -15.37 -15.71
C ASN A 239 -0.69 -14.77 -14.44
N LEU A 240 0.04 -14.75 -13.32
CA LEU A 240 -0.41 -14.08 -12.11
C LEU A 240 -0.41 -12.56 -12.35
N ILE A 241 -1.60 -12.00 -12.32
CA ILE A 241 -1.81 -10.56 -12.35
C ILE A 241 -2.15 -10.12 -10.94
N ASP A 242 -1.35 -9.22 -10.41
CA ASP A 242 -1.61 -8.57 -9.14
C ASP A 242 -2.01 -7.11 -9.41
N ALA A 243 -3.29 -6.81 -9.21
CA ALA A 243 -3.88 -5.50 -9.41
C ALA A 243 -4.21 -4.82 -8.08
N ASP A 244 -3.28 -4.86 -7.13
CA ASP A 244 -3.44 -4.32 -5.77
C ASP A 244 -3.43 -2.80 -5.71
N ALA A 245 -2.86 -2.14 -6.71
CA ALA A 245 -2.83 -0.69 -6.76
C ALA A 245 -4.23 -0.10 -7.00
N ASP A 246 -4.64 0.87 -6.16
CA ASP A 246 -5.86 1.62 -6.39
C ASP A 246 -5.73 2.43 -7.69
N PRO A 247 -6.78 2.54 -8.52
CA PRO A 247 -6.77 3.45 -9.66
C PRO A 247 -6.66 4.90 -9.19
N VAL A 248 -5.84 5.70 -9.87
CA VAL A 248 -5.71 7.15 -9.59
C VAL A 248 -6.45 7.91 -10.67
N VAL A 249 -7.43 8.74 -10.28
CA VAL A 249 -8.20 9.57 -11.20
C VAL A 249 -7.76 11.01 -11.06
N ASP A 250 -7.20 11.58 -12.12
CA ASP A 250 -6.75 12.96 -12.16
C ASP A 250 -6.88 13.56 -13.57
N GLY A 251 -7.36 14.80 -13.67
CA GLY A 251 -7.42 15.57 -14.91
C GLY A 251 -8.18 14.90 -16.07
N GLY A 252 -9.20 14.06 -15.79
CA GLY A 252 -9.96 13.32 -16.80
C GLY A 252 -9.26 12.04 -17.29
N LEU A 253 -8.18 11.65 -16.65
CA LEU A 253 -7.41 10.43 -16.90
C LEU A 253 -7.49 9.48 -15.72
N VAL A 254 -7.33 8.18 -16.00
CA VAL A 254 -7.16 7.14 -14.97
C VAL A 254 -5.80 6.51 -15.15
N TYR A 255 -5.04 6.48 -14.08
CA TYR A 255 -3.72 5.86 -14.02
C TYR A 255 -3.83 4.56 -13.23
N THR A 256 -3.26 3.48 -13.75
CA THR A 256 -3.20 2.19 -13.07
C THR A 256 -1.82 1.59 -13.20
N THR A 257 -1.38 0.92 -12.16
CA THR A 257 -0.16 0.10 -12.15
C THR A 257 -0.50 -1.30 -11.70
N ASN A 258 0.31 -2.27 -12.05
CA ASN A 258 0.21 -3.62 -11.53
C ASN A 258 1.59 -4.29 -11.45
N TYR A 259 1.71 -5.28 -10.58
CA TYR A 259 2.92 -6.09 -10.47
C TYR A 259 3.11 -6.94 -11.72
N GLN A 260 4.36 -7.08 -12.19
CA GLN A 260 4.74 -7.75 -13.44
C GLN A 260 3.97 -7.23 -14.68
N GLY A 261 3.64 -5.96 -14.70
CA GLY A 261 2.75 -5.41 -15.72
C GLY A 261 3.17 -4.04 -16.24
N LYS A 262 2.25 -3.10 -16.19
CA LYS A 262 2.38 -1.81 -16.86
C LYS A 262 1.83 -0.66 -16.01
N LEU A 263 2.39 0.53 -16.23
CA LEU A 263 1.67 1.78 -15.99
C LEU A 263 0.77 2.02 -17.20
N ASN A 264 -0.53 2.11 -16.99
CA ASN A 264 -1.51 2.42 -18.02
C ASN A 264 -2.19 3.76 -17.75
N ILE A 265 -2.48 4.49 -18.81
CA ILE A 265 -3.27 5.72 -18.75
C ILE A 265 -4.50 5.54 -19.64
N PHE A 266 -5.68 5.74 -19.05
CA PHE A 266 -6.95 5.69 -19.75
C PHE A 266 -7.55 7.09 -19.80
N ASP A 267 -8.12 7.45 -20.95
CA ASP A 267 -8.94 8.67 -21.10
C ASP A 267 -10.39 8.32 -20.77
N ILE A 268 -10.96 9.00 -19.77
CA ILE A 268 -12.33 8.75 -19.28
C ILE A 268 -13.37 9.07 -20.36
N ALA A 269 -13.18 10.16 -21.10
CA ALA A 269 -14.11 10.58 -22.15
C ALA A 269 -14.06 9.65 -23.38
N GLN A 270 -12.86 9.21 -23.76
CA GLN A 270 -12.66 8.28 -24.88
C GLN A 270 -12.90 6.82 -24.50
N LYS A 271 -12.97 6.50 -23.19
CA LYS A 271 -13.22 5.14 -22.66
C LYS A 271 -12.20 4.11 -23.16
N ARG A 272 -10.93 4.50 -23.27
CA ARG A 272 -9.86 3.63 -23.77
C ARG A 272 -8.49 4.00 -23.20
N SER A 273 -7.57 3.04 -23.23
CA SER A 273 -6.17 3.30 -22.97
C SER A 273 -5.60 4.24 -24.06
N VAL A 274 -4.86 5.25 -23.62
CA VAL A 274 -4.18 6.21 -24.47
C VAL A 274 -2.67 6.06 -24.43
N TRP A 275 -2.14 5.41 -23.40
CA TRP A 275 -0.71 5.17 -23.25
C TRP A 275 -0.43 4.06 -22.25
N SER A 276 0.68 3.34 -22.44
CA SER A 276 1.18 2.36 -21.49
C SER A 276 2.70 2.24 -21.53
N TYR A 277 3.31 1.88 -20.41
CA TYR A 277 4.75 1.68 -20.26
C TYR A 277 5.01 0.45 -19.37
N ASP A 278 6.00 -0.37 -19.74
CA ASP A 278 6.36 -1.58 -18.99
C ASP A 278 7.03 -1.17 -17.65
N VAL A 279 6.35 -1.45 -16.55
CA VAL A 279 6.80 -1.15 -15.20
C VAL A 279 6.10 -2.06 -14.20
N SER A 280 6.84 -2.66 -13.29
CA SER A 280 6.29 -3.51 -12.24
C SER A 280 6.16 -2.74 -10.94
N SER A 281 4.93 -2.55 -10.44
CA SER A 281 4.70 -1.81 -9.19
C SER A 281 3.53 -2.40 -8.42
N PHE A 282 3.67 -2.49 -7.09
CA PHE A 282 2.59 -2.81 -6.16
C PHE A 282 1.77 -1.59 -5.76
N PHE A 283 2.25 -0.39 -6.06
CA PHE A 283 1.67 0.85 -5.57
C PHE A 283 1.07 1.69 -6.68
N SER A 284 0.04 2.45 -6.33
CA SER A 284 -0.55 3.46 -7.20
C SER A 284 0.49 4.51 -7.59
N PRO A 285 0.47 5.00 -8.84
CA PRO A 285 1.33 6.10 -9.24
C PRO A 285 0.91 7.40 -8.55
N VAL A 286 1.83 8.34 -8.43
CA VAL A 286 1.54 9.69 -7.95
C VAL A 286 1.67 10.68 -9.09
N VAL A 287 0.64 11.52 -9.26
CA VAL A 287 0.71 12.66 -10.19
C VAL A 287 1.02 13.91 -9.37
N SER A 288 2.17 14.53 -9.63
CA SER A 288 2.61 15.71 -8.90
C SER A 288 3.44 16.62 -9.81
N ARG A 289 3.13 17.93 -9.80
CA ARG A 289 3.84 18.97 -10.56
C ARG A 289 4.03 18.65 -12.06
N GLY A 290 3.03 18.00 -12.68
CA GLY A 290 3.08 17.59 -14.08
C GLY A 290 3.96 16.36 -14.36
N MET A 291 4.33 15.62 -13.31
CA MET A 291 5.08 14.37 -13.39
C MET A 291 4.19 13.22 -12.93
N ILE A 292 4.31 12.07 -13.57
CA ILE A 292 3.73 10.78 -13.17
C ILE A 292 4.87 9.96 -12.60
N ILE A 293 4.80 9.60 -11.31
CA ILE A 293 5.87 8.93 -10.60
C ILE A 293 5.42 7.55 -10.16
N VAL A 294 6.26 6.56 -10.38
CA VAL A 294 6.05 5.16 -10.01
C VAL A 294 7.23 4.67 -9.19
N SER A 295 6.96 3.98 -8.09
CA SER A 295 7.95 3.16 -7.38
C SER A 295 7.85 1.74 -7.92
N GLU A 296 8.90 1.23 -8.53
CA GLU A 296 8.97 -0.15 -9.01
C GLU A 296 9.11 -1.14 -7.84
N SER A 297 8.78 -2.40 -8.08
CA SER A 297 8.83 -3.47 -7.06
C SER A 297 10.21 -3.69 -6.45
N ASN A 298 11.28 -3.34 -7.17
CA ASN A 298 12.66 -3.34 -6.69
C ASN A 298 13.09 -2.01 -6.04
N SER A 299 12.14 -1.09 -5.80
CA SER A 299 12.39 0.25 -5.24
C SER A 299 13.12 1.24 -6.17
N ASN A 300 13.26 0.95 -7.46
CA ASN A 300 13.62 1.96 -8.44
C ASN A 300 12.46 2.96 -8.59
N ILE A 301 12.76 4.24 -8.70
CA ILE A 301 11.74 5.28 -8.87
C ILE A 301 11.84 5.83 -10.28
N LYS A 302 10.75 5.74 -11.04
CA LYS A 302 10.67 6.32 -12.40
C LYS A 302 9.68 7.47 -12.44
N SER A 303 10.00 8.45 -13.26
CA SER A 303 9.16 9.61 -13.50
C SER A 303 8.97 9.87 -14.97
N PHE A 304 7.72 10.14 -15.35
CA PHE A 304 7.32 10.47 -16.72
C PHE A 304 6.70 11.86 -16.73
N SER A 305 6.94 12.62 -17.78
CA SER A 305 6.23 13.87 -18.02
C SER A 305 4.74 13.59 -18.31
N ALA A 306 3.82 14.18 -17.55
CA ALA A 306 2.40 14.03 -17.83
C ALA A 306 1.97 14.66 -19.17
N LYS A 307 2.80 15.54 -19.75
CA LYS A 307 2.52 16.20 -21.02
C LYS A 307 3.03 15.42 -22.24
N SER A 308 4.30 14.95 -22.18
CA SER A 308 4.92 14.24 -23.31
C SER A 308 4.83 12.72 -23.18
N LEU A 309 4.55 12.21 -21.99
CA LEU A 309 4.54 10.79 -21.63
C LEU A 309 5.91 10.10 -21.83
N GLU A 310 6.97 10.89 -21.89
CA GLU A 310 8.35 10.41 -21.96
C GLU A 310 8.94 10.29 -20.54
N GLU A 311 9.84 9.33 -20.36
CA GLU A 311 10.60 9.20 -19.12
C GLU A 311 11.47 10.43 -18.92
N SER A 312 11.35 11.08 -17.77
CA SER A 312 12.06 12.31 -17.42
C SER A 312 13.30 12.02 -16.60
N TRP A 313 13.20 11.10 -15.65
CA TRP A 313 14.29 10.63 -14.82
C TRP A 313 13.99 9.28 -14.18
N SER A 314 15.05 8.56 -13.80
CA SER A 314 15.03 7.36 -12.98
C SER A 314 15.96 7.54 -11.78
N ASN A 315 15.62 7.00 -10.63
CA ASN A 315 16.45 7.06 -9.43
C ASN A 315 16.59 5.65 -8.83
N GLU A 316 17.79 5.12 -8.94
CA GLU A 316 18.19 3.80 -8.43
C GLU A 316 18.88 3.84 -7.06
N ASP A 317 18.94 5.00 -6.39
CA ASP A 317 19.61 5.13 -5.09
C ASP A 317 18.93 4.34 -3.97
N TYR A 318 17.72 3.87 -4.22
CA TYR A 318 16.88 3.14 -3.27
C TYR A 318 16.63 1.68 -3.63
N LEU A 319 17.37 1.10 -4.58
CA LEU A 319 17.18 -0.30 -4.97
C LEU A 319 17.19 -1.22 -3.76
N ASN A 320 16.23 -2.15 -3.73
CA ASN A 320 16.00 -3.17 -2.71
C ASN A 320 15.76 -2.61 -1.29
N ARG A 321 15.36 -1.34 -1.16
CA ARG A 321 15.06 -0.73 0.14
C ARG A 321 13.59 -0.86 0.56
N GLU A 322 12.80 -1.67 -0.12
CA GLU A 322 11.37 -1.90 0.16
C GLU A 322 10.62 -0.58 0.38
N LEU A 323 10.72 0.32 -0.61
CA LEU A 323 10.03 1.60 -0.51
C LEU A 323 8.51 1.40 -0.34
N SER A 324 7.90 2.19 0.53
CA SER A 324 6.46 2.28 0.67
C SER A 324 5.79 2.91 -0.56
N ASN A 325 4.46 2.94 -0.58
CA ASN A 325 3.75 3.75 -1.57
C ASN A 325 4.24 5.21 -1.53
N PRO A 326 4.38 5.85 -2.71
CA PRO A 326 4.69 7.27 -2.79
C PRO A 326 3.56 8.14 -2.26
N ALA A 327 3.90 9.27 -1.64
CA ALA A 327 2.97 10.34 -1.29
C ALA A 327 3.44 11.67 -1.84
N SER A 328 2.53 12.47 -2.42
CA SER A 328 2.81 13.86 -2.78
C SER A 328 2.44 14.77 -1.61
N PHE A 329 3.39 15.55 -1.12
CA PHE A 329 3.16 16.48 -0.02
C PHE A 329 3.87 17.82 -0.24
N LYS A 330 3.11 18.92 -0.26
CA LYS A 330 3.60 20.28 -0.53
C LYS A 330 4.50 20.37 -1.78
N GLY A 331 4.14 19.62 -2.83
CA GLY A 331 4.87 19.59 -4.09
C GLY A 331 6.18 18.79 -4.08
N ASN A 332 6.46 18.04 -3.01
CA ASN A 332 7.55 17.06 -2.94
C ASN A 332 6.99 15.65 -2.99
N LEU A 333 7.84 14.68 -3.31
CA LEU A 333 7.55 13.25 -3.15
C LEU A 333 8.11 12.78 -1.83
N VAL A 334 7.40 11.88 -1.16
CA VAL A 334 7.87 11.25 0.06
C VAL A 334 7.68 9.74 -0.04
N PHE A 335 8.70 8.99 0.39
CA PHE A 335 8.70 7.54 0.51
C PHE A 335 9.16 7.14 1.91
N GLY A 336 8.65 6.05 2.41
CA GLY A 336 9.22 5.35 3.56
C GLY A 336 10.07 4.17 3.10
N ASP A 337 10.96 3.65 3.94
CA ASP A 337 11.75 2.47 3.66
C ASP A 337 11.70 1.42 4.80
N PHE A 338 12.33 0.26 4.57
CA PHE A 338 12.34 -0.85 5.51
C PHE A 338 13.10 -0.56 6.82
N GLU A 339 14.01 0.42 6.83
CA GLU A 339 14.72 0.83 8.03
C GLU A 339 13.98 1.88 8.87
N GLY A 340 12.81 2.35 8.39
CA GLY A 340 11.99 3.36 9.07
C GLY A 340 12.37 4.80 8.76
N TYR A 341 13.09 5.03 7.67
CA TYR A 341 13.35 6.37 7.15
C TYR A 341 12.18 6.90 6.32
N LEU A 342 11.98 8.19 6.37
CA LEU A 342 11.29 8.97 5.34
C LEU A 342 12.31 9.66 4.45
N HIS A 343 12.10 9.58 3.14
CA HIS A 343 12.89 10.23 2.10
C HIS A 343 12.05 11.27 1.38
N VAL A 344 12.51 12.49 1.32
CA VAL A 344 11.87 13.58 0.56
C VAL A 344 12.64 13.79 -0.73
N ILE A 345 11.94 13.71 -1.86
CA ILE A 345 12.51 13.75 -3.20
C ILE A 345 11.87 14.89 -3.99
N ASP A 346 12.68 15.63 -4.73
CA ASP A 346 12.18 16.63 -5.68
C ASP A 346 11.58 15.91 -6.91
N PRO A 347 10.28 16.04 -7.18
CA PRO A 347 9.61 15.34 -8.29
C PRO A 347 10.10 15.76 -9.69
N LEU A 348 10.78 16.90 -9.83
CA LEU A 348 11.25 17.39 -11.12
C LEU A 348 12.57 16.77 -11.58
N ASN A 349 13.40 16.31 -10.66
CA ASN A 349 14.74 15.80 -10.99
C ASN A 349 15.13 14.50 -10.24
N GLY A 350 14.25 13.96 -9.39
CA GLY A 350 14.48 12.73 -8.66
C GLY A 350 15.50 12.80 -7.52
N LYS A 351 16.02 14.00 -7.18
CA LYS A 351 17.06 14.15 -6.15
C LYS A 351 16.49 14.10 -4.75
N THR A 352 17.19 13.44 -3.84
CA THR A 352 16.91 13.48 -2.41
C THR A 352 17.19 14.86 -1.86
N ILE A 353 16.22 15.45 -1.16
CA ILE A 353 16.30 16.78 -0.56
C ILE A 353 16.02 16.79 0.93
N GLY A 354 15.59 15.65 1.51
CA GLY A 354 15.38 15.48 2.95
C GLY A 354 15.35 14.01 3.31
N ARG A 355 15.79 13.67 4.53
CA ARG A 355 15.74 12.31 5.07
C ARG A 355 15.69 12.33 6.58
N LYS A 356 14.83 11.49 7.18
CA LYS A 356 14.81 11.31 8.63
C LYS A 356 14.31 9.93 9.00
N LYS A 357 14.97 9.28 9.95
CA LYS A 357 14.47 8.08 10.58
C LYS A 357 13.38 8.45 11.59
N ILE A 358 12.17 7.95 11.38
CA ILE A 358 11.00 8.22 12.23
C ILE A 358 10.54 7.01 13.02
N SER A 359 10.88 5.80 12.56
CA SER A 359 10.54 4.54 13.23
C SER A 359 11.75 3.60 13.28
N LYS A 360 11.67 2.58 14.14
CA LYS A 360 12.56 1.41 14.16
C LYS A 360 12.03 0.25 13.32
N LYS A 361 10.84 0.42 12.75
CA LYS A 361 10.12 -0.57 11.95
C LYS A 361 9.97 -0.05 10.52
N PRO A 362 9.82 -0.93 9.52
CA PRO A 362 9.52 -0.54 8.15
C PRO A 362 8.33 0.40 8.05
N ILE A 363 8.46 1.45 7.26
CA ILE A 363 7.32 2.30 6.91
C ILE A 363 6.56 1.63 5.78
N LYS A 364 5.31 1.26 6.03
CA LYS A 364 4.50 0.50 5.04
C LYS A 364 3.54 1.38 4.25
N THR A 365 3.03 2.46 4.85
CA THR A 365 2.01 3.29 4.19
C THR A 365 2.25 4.77 4.45
N LEU A 366 2.17 5.56 3.38
CA LEU A 366 2.18 7.03 3.43
C LEU A 366 0.92 7.58 2.79
N PHE A 367 0.40 8.65 3.34
CA PHE A 367 -0.70 9.41 2.76
C PHE A 367 -0.63 10.86 3.21
N SER A 368 -1.06 11.74 2.34
CA SER A 368 -1.13 13.17 2.62
C SER A 368 -2.59 13.64 2.65
N ARG A 369 -2.92 14.48 3.57
CA ARG A 369 -4.23 15.13 3.63
C ARG A 369 -4.08 16.56 4.06
N SER A 370 -4.62 17.49 3.27
CA SER A 370 -4.54 18.93 3.53
C SER A 370 -3.09 19.36 3.76
N ASN A 371 -2.73 19.75 4.98
CA ASN A 371 -1.43 20.27 5.34
C ASN A 371 -0.57 19.30 6.18
N SER A 372 -0.96 18.04 6.27
CA SER A 372 -0.28 17.00 7.03
C SER A 372 0.09 15.80 6.17
N LEU A 373 1.24 15.22 6.45
CA LEU A 373 1.69 13.93 5.96
C LEU A 373 1.61 12.93 7.11
N TYR A 374 1.12 11.75 6.81
CA TYR A 374 1.02 10.67 7.78
C TYR A 374 1.79 9.47 7.30
N ALA A 375 2.46 8.79 8.22
CA ALA A 375 3.17 7.55 7.98
C ALA A 375 2.66 6.47 8.94
N ILE A 376 2.54 5.24 8.44
CA ILE A 376 2.22 4.06 9.26
C ILE A 376 3.36 3.08 9.07
N ASP A 377 3.90 2.61 10.18
CA ASP A 377 4.90 1.55 10.17
C ASP A 377 4.28 0.14 10.28
N GLU A 378 5.10 -0.88 10.15
CA GLU A 378 4.69 -2.29 10.20
C GLU A 378 4.00 -2.70 11.52
N ALA A 379 4.26 -1.98 12.62
CA ALA A 379 3.64 -2.22 13.93
C ALA A 379 2.39 -1.36 14.17
N PHE A 380 1.81 -0.76 13.11
CA PHE A 380 0.68 0.17 13.18
C PHE A 380 0.94 1.42 14.03
N ASN A 381 2.19 1.84 14.17
CA ASN A 381 2.45 3.17 14.71
C ASN A 381 2.12 4.20 13.64
N LEU A 382 1.28 5.16 14.00
CA LEU A 382 0.84 6.26 13.14
C LEU A 382 1.60 7.52 13.54
N PHE A 383 2.28 8.13 12.59
CA PHE A 383 3.03 9.36 12.76
C PHE A 383 2.40 10.49 11.91
N SER A 384 2.19 11.65 12.51
CA SER A 384 1.92 12.88 11.78
C SER A 384 3.23 13.64 11.59
N VAL A 385 3.50 14.04 10.35
CA VAL A 385 4.80 14.57 9.95
C VAL A 385 4.63 15.90 9.19
N SER A 386 5.53 16.86 9.46
CA SER A 386 5.69 18.07 8.65
C SER A 386 7.04 18.08 7.93
N ILE A 387 7.08 18.82 6.80
CA ILE A 387 8.26 19.00 5.96
C ILE A 387 8.41 20.49 5.64
#